data_c039d32b1ba5c06b3c236179ce04ea55
#
_entry.id   c039d32b1ba5c06b3c236179ce04ea55
#
_cell.length_a   1.000
_cell.length_b   1.000
_cell.length_c   1.000
_cell.angle_alpha   90.00
_cell.angle_beta   90.00
_cell.angle_gamma   90.00
#
_symmetry.space_group_name_H-M   'P 1'
#
loop_
_entity.id
_entity.type
_entity.pdbx_description
1 polymer ?
#
loop_
_entity_poly.entity_id
_entity_poly.type
_entity_poly.pdbx_seq_one_letter_code
_entity_poly.pdbx_strand_id
1 'polypeptide(L)'
;MASSTTEFVNINAKPITLTSKKIGTALDGCQFTVKYKNEVKSKLYLSFLLPAFFILLRHLNCDISAYYIFTASFLAISIYIEYCNVRKETVLIIPFVGIQYKTEYGFKMEKNHFIHWQTIDGVIINEVIHMHSIIYILTVIVKDYSQKTSLVTLFKNTKPRLKCLEIIYQEMEKILDNKTKDSKS
;
A
#
# COMPACT_ATOMS: atom_id res chain seq x y z
N MET A 1 -5.27 -11.37 -21.49
CA MET A 1 -5.26 -10.67 -20.19
C MET A 1 -5.11 -9.18 -20.46
N ALA A 2 -6.14 -8.39 -20.26
CA ALA A 2 -6.06 -6.93 -20.43
C ALA A 2 -5.53 -6.33 -19.11
N SER A 3 -4.45 -5.57 -19.19
CA SER A 3 -3.94 -4.75 -18.09
C SER A 3 -4.00 -3.30 -18.50
N SER A 4 -4.64 -2.45 -17.71
CA SER A 4 -4.62 -1.01 -17.85
C SER A 4 -3.72 -0.41 -16.78
N THR A 5 -2.89 0.55 -17.18
CA THR A 5 -2.02 1.27 -16.26
C THR A 5 -2.30 2.75 -16.38
N THR A 6 -2.66 3.40 -15.28
CA THR A 6 -2.95 4.83 -15.21
C THR A 6 -2.08 5.49 -14.15
N GLU A 7 -1.64 6.71 -14.43
CA GLU A 7 -0.82 7.48 -13.51
C GLU A 7 -1.69 8.42 -12.68
N PHE A 8 -1.45 8.44 -11.38
CA PHE A 8 -2.12 9.29 -10.42
C PHE A 8 -1.10 9.95 -9.48
N VAL A 9 -1.61 10.82 -8.63
CA VAL A 9 -0.83 11.44 -7.56
C VAL A 9 -1.50 11.09 -6.24
N ASN A 10 -0.72 10.74 -5.23
CA ASN A 10 -1.25 10.51 -3.89
C ASN A 10 -1.54 11.83 -3.15
N ILE A 11 -2.03 11.74 -1.91
CA ILE A 11 -2.33 12.90 -1.06
C ILE A 11 -1.09 13.79 -0.84
N ASN A 12 0.10 13.19 -0.74
CA ASN A 12 1.37 13.90 -0.52
C ASN A 12 2.04 14.36 -1.83
N ALA A 13 1.28 14.55 -2.91
CA ALA A 13 1.75 14.94 -4.24
C ALA A 13 2.81 14.00 -4.86
N LYS A 14 2.95 12.75 -4.37
CA LYS A 14 3.88 11.78 -4.93
C LYS A 14 3.24 11.03 -6.09
N PRO A 15 3.97 10.82 -7.22
CA PRO A 15 3.45 10.08 -8.36
C PRO A 15 3.29 8.58 -8.00
N ILE A 16 2.10 8.06 -8.27
CA ILE A 16 1.74 6.65 -8.12
C ILE A 16 1.20 6.10 -9.43
N THR A 17 1.36 4.81 -9.64
CA THR A 17 0.79 4.09 -10.78
C THR A 17 -0.24 3.11 -10.28
N LEU A 18 -1.45 3.19 -10.82
CA LEU A 18 -2.50 2.19 -10.66
C LEU A 18 -2.43 1.22 -11.83
N THR A 19 -2.25 -0.05 -11.56
CA THR A 19 -2.37 -1.13 -12.54
C THR A 19 -3.59 -1.97 -12.19
N SER A 20 -4.55 -2.02 -13.10
CA SER A 20 -5.71 -2.91 -13.02
C SER A 20 -5.50 -4.07 -13.97
N LYS A 21 -5.66 -5.30 -13.48
CA LYS A 21 -5.53 -6.52 -14.25
C LYS A 21 -6.71 -7.43 -13.98
N LYS A 22 -7.43 -7.84 -15.04
CA LYS A 22 -8.46 -8.87 -14.94
C LYS A 22 -7.81 -10.25 -14.94
N ILE A 23 -8.23 -11.11 -14.01
CA ILE A 23 -7.67 -12.45 -13.81
C ILE A 23 -8.76 -13.48 -14.10
N GLY A 24 -8.46 -14.34 -15.06
CA GLY A 24 -9.33 -15.45 -15.44
C GLY A 24 -10.34 -15.12 -16.53
N THR A 25 -10.87 -16.16 -17.11
CA THR A 25 -11.96 -16.13 -18.12
C THR A 25 -13.28 -16.63 -17.54
N ALA A 26 -13.24 -17.37 -16.42
CA ALA A 26 -14.40 -17.99 -15.79
C ALA A 26 -14.83 -17.32 -14.46
N LEU A 27 -13.88 -16.72 -13.75
CA LEU A 27 -14.14 -16.04 -12.48
C LEU A 27 -13.68 -14.58 -12.64
N ASP A 28 -14.51 -13.67 -13.06
CA ASP A 28 -14.21 -12.24 -13.29
C ASP A 28 -13.46 -11.53 -12.14
N GLY A 29 -12.33 -12.13 -11.72
CA GLY A 29 -11.46 -11.61 -10.68
C GLY A 29 -10.67 -10.39 -11.15
N CYS A 30 -10.46 -9.42 -10.27
CA CYS A 30 -9.72 -8.20 -10.54
C CYS A 30 -8.57 -8.04 -9.55
N GLN A 31 -7.42 -7.63 -10.07
CA GLN A 31 -6.25 -7.25 -9.26
C GLN A 31 -5.95 -5.78 -9.47
N PHE A 32 -5.91 -5.04 -8.38
CA PHE A 32 -5.52 -3.63 -8.36
C PHE A 32 -4.17 -3.51 -7.65
N THR A 33 -3.22 -2.86 -8.30
CA THR A 33 -1.89 -2.64 -7.76
C THR A 33 -1.57 -1.16 -7.79
N VAL A 34 -1.31 -0.58 -6.63
CA VAL A 34 -0.82 0.79 -6.48
C VAL A 34 0.65 0.76 -6.10
N LYS A 35 1.49 1.39 -6.94
CA LYS A 35 2.95 1.43 -6.77
C LYS A 35 3.46 2.86 -6.85
N TYR A 36 4.43 3.22 -6.01
CA TYR A 36 5.16 4.48 -6.14
C TYR A 36 6.11 4.46 -7.35
N LYS A 37 6.07 5.53 -8.16
CA LYS A 37 6.83 5.59 -9.42
C LYS A 37 8.34 5.79 -9.23
N ASN A 38 8.82 6.50 -8.20
CA ASN A 38 10.21 6.97 -8.15
C ASN A 38 10.78 7.26 -6.75
N GLU A 39 10.67 6.38 -5.75
CA GLU A 39 11.22 6.73 -4.42
C GLU A 39 12.56 6.11 -4.03
N VAL A 40 13.05 5.12 -4.76
CA VAL A 40 14.18 4.31 -4.27
C VAL A 40 15.52 4.98 -4.49
N LYS A 41 15.73 5.75 -5.57
CA LYS A 41 17.07 6.22 -5.93
C LYS A 41 17.58 7.36 -5.05
N SER A 42 16.76 8.37 -4.76
CA SER A 42 17.24 9.57 -4.03
C SER A 42 17.55 9.29 -2.55
N LYS A 43 16.81 8.41 -1.89
CA LYS A 43 17.06 8.05 -0.49
C LYS A 43 18.31 7.19 -0.32
N LEU A 44 18.59 6.33 -1.28
CA LEU A 44 19.79 5.51 -1.29
C LEU A 44 21.06 6.39 -1.40
N TYR A 45 21.06 7.42 -2.24
CA TYR A 45 22.20 8.36 -2.35
C TYR A 45 22.43 9.11 -1.04
N LEU A 46 21.38 9.56 -0.36
CA LEU A 46 21.50 10.24 0.91
C LEU A 46 22.08 9.32 2.00
N SER A 47 21.72 8.03 1.97
CA SER A 47 22.24 7.00 2.89
C SER A 47 23.73 6.73 2.71
N PHE A 48 24.28 6.93 1.51
CA PHE A 48 25.71 6.78 1.25
C PHE A 48 26.50 8.08 1.42
N LEU A 49 25.89 9.24 1.14
CA LEU A 49 26.54 10.55 1.28
C LEU A 49 26.88 10.89 2.74
N LEU A 50 26.03 10.54 3.69
CA LEU A 50 26.27 10.82 5.10
C LEU A 50 27.48 10.07 5.69
N PRO A 51 27.63 8.74 5.53
CA PRO A 51 28.86 8.06 5.98
C PRO A 51 30.11 8.54 5.24
N ALA A 52 29.99 8.90 3.95
CA ALA A 52 31.11 9.49 3.20
C ALA A 52 31.54 10.86 3.79
N PHE A 53 30.57 11.69 4.20
CA PHE A 53 30.83 12.96 4.90
C PHE A 53 31.51 12.73 6.24
N PHE A 54 31.11 11.71 7.01
CA PHE A 54 31.75 11.36 8.27
C PHE A 54 33.16 10.80 8.07
N ILE A 55 33.45 10.09 6.98
CA ILE A 55 34.81 9.67 6.62
C ILE A 55 35.71 10.89 6.34
N LEU A 56 35.16 11.92 5.73
CA LEU A 56 35.86 13.18 5.49
C LEU A 56 36.13 13.94 6.81
N LEU A 57 35.20 13.95 7.75
CA LEU A 57 35.37 14.55 9.09
C LEU A 57 36.41 13.84 9.95
N ARG A 58 36.73 12.57 9.69
CA ARG A 58 37.82 11.83 10.35
C ARG A 58 39.18 12.53 10.21
N HIS A 59 39.41 13.26 9.14
CA HIS A 59 40.63 14.05 8.97
C HIS A 59 40.76 15.23 9.96
N LEU A 60 39.69 15.51 10.74
CA LEU A 60 39.58 16.65 11.65
C LEU A 60 39.73 16.26 13.14
N ASN A 61 40.56 15.26 13.49
CA ASN A 61 40.97 14.92 14.89
C ASN A 61 39.84 14.54 15.87
N CYS A 62 38.82 13.79 15.48
CA CYS A 62 37.86 13.20 16.41
C CYS A 62 38.31 11.83 16.92
N ASP A 63 37.93 11.48 18.19
CA ASP A 63 38.19 10.17 18.79
C ASP A 63 37.67 9.02 17.90
N ILE A 64 38.55 8.08 17.62
CA ILE A 64 38.31 6.98 16.67
C ILE A 64 37.11 6.11 17.13
N SER A 65 36.92 5.90 18.43
CA SER A 65 35.86 5.06 18.98
C SER A 65 34.45 5.67 18.77
N ALA A 66 34.30 6.96 19.02
CA ALA A 66 33.03 7.68 18.82
C ALA A 66 32.60 7.65 17.34
N TYR A 67 33.56 7.78 16.43
CA TYR A 67 33.32 7.71 15.00
C TYR A 67 32.67 6.39 14.55
N TYR A 68 33.19 5.24 15.00
CA TYR A 68 32.60 3.93 14.63
C TYR A 68 31.20 3.74 15.17
N ILE A 69 30.90 4.22 16.39
CA ILE A 69 29.56 4.14 16.98
C ILE A 69 28.56 4.97 16.17
N PHE A 70 28.91 6.21 15.79
CA PHE A 70 28.04 7.07 14.99
C PHE A 70 27.77 6.51 13.60
N THR A 71 28.81 6.00 12.91
CA THR A 71 28.65 5.40 11.59
C THR A 71 27.79 4.15 11.62
N ALA A 72 27.99 3.26 12.59
CA ALA A 72 27.20 2.05 12.76
C ALA A 72 25.74 2.37 13.08
N SER A 73 25.47 3.32 13.98
CA SER A 73 24.13 3.78 14.34
C SER A 73 23.40 4.37 13.12
N PHE A 74 24.07 5.22 12.35
CA PHE A 74 23.48 5.83 11.15
C PHE A 74 23.14 4.78 10.09
N LEU A 75 24.02 3.79 9.89
CA LEU A 75 23.80 2.70 8.94
C LEU A 75 22.62 1.83 9.37
N ALA A 76 22.50 1.53 10.67
CA ALA A 76 21.36 0.80 11.22
C ALA A 76 20.03 1.55 11.02
N ILE A 77 20.00 2.87 11.25
CA ILE A 77 18.82 3.71 11.03
C ILE A 77 18.44 3.74 9.53
N SER A 78 19.40 3.85 8.64
CA SER A 78 19.16 3.84 7.19
C SER A 78 18.55 2.53 6.70
N ILE A 79 19.05 1.39 7.20
CA ILE A 79 18.50 0.06 6.92
C ILE A 79 17.08 -0.05 7.47
N TYR A 80 16.84 0.44 8.70
CA TYR A 80 15.52 0.40 9.32
C TYR A 80 14.49 1.23 8.54
N ILE A 81 14.84 2.43 8.08
CA ILE A 81 13.96 3.28 7.26
C ILE A 81 13.58 2.57 5.95
N GLU A 82 14.54 1.94 5.28
CA GLU A 82 14.28 1.21 4.03
C GLU A 82 13.42 -0.04 4.28
N TYR A 83 13.62 -0.72 5.41
CA TYR A 83 12.81 -1.86 5.85
C TYR A 83 11.33 -1.47 6.05
N CYS A 84 11.06 -0.32 6.67
CA CYS A 84 9.70 0.17 6.94
C CYS A 84 9.02 0.82 5.72
N ASN A 85 9.75 1.08 4.64
CA ASN A 85 9.24 1.82 3.50
C ASN A 85 8.33 0.93 2.62
N VAL A 86 7.06 1.32 2.47
CA VAL A 86 6.10 0.60 1.62
C VAL A 86 6.35 0.96 0.15
N ARG A 87 6.53 -0.04 -0.68
CA ARG A 87 6.79 0.12 -2.12
C ARG A 87 5.55 -0.06 -2.98
N LYS A 88 4.69 -1.00 -2.58
CA LYS A 88 3.53 -1.39 -3.38
C LYS A 88 2.43 -1.97 -2.49
N GLU A 89 1.19 -1.68 -2.84
CA GLU A 89 0.01 -2.31 -2.26
C GLU A 89 -0.82 -2.94 -3.37
N THR A 90 -1.24 -4.18 -3.15
CA THR A 90 -2.02 -4.96 -4.13
C THR A 90 -3.28 -5.49 -3.46
N VAL A 91 -4.41 -5.30 -4.11
CA VAL A 91 -5.69 -5.88 -3.73
C VAL A 91 -6.12 -6.82 -4.85
N LEU A 92 -6.35 -8.07 -4.50
CA LEU A 92 -6.85 -9.11 -5.38
C LEU A 92 -8.24 -9.51 -4.92
N ILE A 93 -9.21 -9.42 -5.81
CA ILE A 93 -10.60 -9.78 -5.57
C ILE A 93 -10.94 -10.96 -6.45
N ILE A 94 -11.36 -12.05 -5.82
CA ILE A 94 -11.84 -13.24 -6.52
C ILE A 94 -13.27 -13.50 -6.06
N PRO A 95 -14.26 -13.42 -6.97
CA PRO A 95 -15.66 -13.71 -6.64
C PRO A 95 -15.78 -15.09 -5.99
N PHE A 96 -16.66 -15.21 -5.01
CA PHE A 96 -16.94 -16.43 -4.23
C PHE A 96 -15.79 -16.94 -3.35
N VAL A 97 -14.57 -16.40 -3.49
CA VAL A 97 -13.41 -16.77 -2.67
C VAL A 97 -13.14 -15.72 -1.61
N GLY A 98 -12.88 -14.47 -2.02
CA GLY A 98 -12.63 -13.37 -1.09
C GLY A 98 -11.74 -12.27 -1.65
N ILE A 99 -11.27 -11.42 -0.74
CA ILE A 99 -10.35 -10.32 -1.02
C ILE A 99 -9.02 -10.62 -0.34
N GLN A 100 -7.95 -10.66 -1.12
CA GLN A 100 -6.58 -10.70 -0.61
C GLN A 100 -5.95 -9.32 -0.72
N TYR A 101 -5.47 -8.81 0.40
CA TYR A 101 -4.75 -7.55 0.49
C TYR A 101 -3.29 -7.80 0.84
N LYS A 102 -2.39 -7.32 -0.02
CA LYS A 102 -0.95 -7.53 0.07
C LYS A 102 -0.22 -6.19 0.10
N THR A 103 0.65 -6.00 1.10
CA THR A 103 1.57 -4.86 1.19
C THR A 103 3.00 -5.34 1.02
N GLU A 104 3.72 -4.78 0.07
CA GLU A 104 5.14 -5.02 -0.15
C GLU A 104 5.96 -3.86 0.43
N TYR A 105 6.89 -4.19 1.32
CA TYR A 105 7.85 -3.27 1.94
C TYR A 105 9.20 -3.32 1.24
N GLY A 106 10.15 -2.53 1.74
CA GLY A 106 11.56 -2.67 1.38
C GLY A 106 12.07 -4.09 1.61
N PHE A 107 13.19 -4.44 0.97
CA PHE A 107 13.77 -5.79 0.99
C PHE A 107 12.80 -6.94 0.62
N LYS A 108 11.74 -6.63 -0.17
CA LYS A 108 10.72 -7.61 -0.62
C LYS A 108 9.96 -8.31 0.52
N MET A 109 9.91 -7.70 1.70
CA MET A 109 9.05 -8.21 2.77
C MET A 109 7.59 -7.99 2.39
N GLU A 110 6.76 -9.02 2.60
CA GLU A 110 5.38 -9.03 2.21
C GLU A 110 4.47 -9.28 3.42
N LYS A 111 3.43 -8.49 3.54
CA LYS A 111 2.37 -8.72 4.51
C LYS A 111 1.07 -9.00 3.77
N ASN A 112 0.52 -10.19 3.97
CA ASN A 112 -0.70 -10.64 3.33
C ASN A 112 -1.84 -10.73 4.35
N HIS A 113 -3.01 -10.27 3.94
CA HIS A 113 -4.26 -10.43 4.68
C HIS A 113 -5.31 -10.96 3.72
N PHE A 114 -6.15 -11.89 4.23
CA PHE A 114 -7.24 -12.46 3.47
C PHE A 114 -8.57 -12.24 4.19
N ILE A 115 -9.59 -11.87 3.42
CA ILE A 115 -10.96 -11.66 3.89
C ILE A 115 -11.85 -12.61 3.11
N HIS A 116 -12.56 -13.48 3.81
CA HIS A 116 -13.47 -14.45 3.22
C HIS A 116 -14.66 -13.76 2.53
N TRP A 117 -15.07 -14.28 1.38
CA TRP A 117 -16.20 -13.74 0.62
C TRP A 117 -17.48 -13.61 1.45
N GLN A 118 -17.79 -14.60 2.28
CA GLN A 118 -19.00 -14.62 3.09
C GLN A 118 -19.05 -13.50 4.13
N THR A 119 -17.92 -13.10 4.67
CA THR A 119 -17.82 -12.06 5.70
C THR A 119 -17.84 -10.63 5.13
N ILE A 120 -17.71 -10.46 3.82
CA ILE A 120 -17.75 -9.14 3.19
C ILE A 120 -19.19 -8.69 3.09
N ASP A 121 -19.53 -7.57 3.73
CA ASP A 121 -20.85 -6.95 3.67
C ASP A 121 -20.94 -5.86 2.60
N GLY A 122 -19.86 -5.11 2.40
CA GLY A 122 -19.81 -4.06 1.40
C GLY A 122 -18.45 -3.36 1.35
N VAL A 123 -18.35 -2.40 0.44
CA VAL A 123 -17.18 -1.52 0.29
C VAL A 123 -17.66 -0.09 0.32
N ILE A 124 -16.94 0.79 1.01
CA ILE A 124 -17.25 2.21 1.11
C ILE A 124 -16.00 3.05 0.92
N ILE A 125 -16.16 4.25 0.39
CA ILE A 125 -15.15 5.30 0.47
C ILE A 125 -15.52 6.18 1.66
N ASN A 126 -14.66 6.19 2.67
CA ASN A 126 -14.84 6.98 3.89
C ASN A 126 -13.99 8.24 3.85
N GLU A 127 -14.57 9.35 4.30
CA GLU A 127 -13.87 10.62 4.47
C GLU A 127 -13.33 10.72 5.90
N VAL A 128 -12.04 10.98 6.03
CA VAL A 128 -11.38 11.16 7.31
C VAL A 128 -10.69 12.52 7.36
N ILE A 129 -10.96 13.28 8.39
CA ILE A 129 -10.24 14.54 8.65
C ILE A 129 -8.96 14.20 9.39
N HIS A 130 -7.82 14.47 8.77
CA HIS A 130 -6.51 14.23 9.34
C HIS A 130 -5.67 15.51 9.23
N MET A 131 -5.25 16.09 10.35
CA MET A 131 -4.41 17.29 10.42
C MET A 131 -4.81 18.38 9.39
N HIS A 132 -5.92 18.97 9.42
CA HIS A 132 -6.39 20.05 8.54
C HIS A 132 -6.58 19.67 7.06
N SER A 133 -6.56 18.37 6.72
CA SER A 133 -6.82 17.87 5.36
C SER A 133 -7.86 16.76 5.37
N ILE A 134 -8.69 16.73 4.32
CA ILE A 134 -9.66 15.66 4.09
C ILE A 134 -8.95 14.55 3.31
N ILE A 135 -8.99 13.35 3.87
CA ILE A 135 -8.40 12.15 3.28
C ILE A 135 -9.52 11.16 2.95
N TYR A 136 -9.49 10.62 1.74
CA TYR A 136 -10.40 9.57 1.32
C TYR A 136 -9.73 8.21 1.52
N ILE A 137 -10.47 7.26 2.09
CA ILE A 137 -9.98 5.93 2.42
C ILE A 137 -10.98 4.89 1.92
N LEU A 138 -10.51 3.93 1.13
CA LEU A 138 -11.29 2.78 0.70
C LEU A 138 -11.32 1.75 1.82
N THR A 139 -12.52 1.36 2.24
CA THR A 139 -12.73 0.48 3.39
C THR A 139 -13.70 -0.64 3.04
N VAL A 140 -13.34 -1.87 3.39
CA VAL A 140 -14.21 -3.04 3.30
C VAL A 140 -14.90 -3.25 4.63
N ILE A 141 -16.22 -3.36 4.59
CA ILE A 141 -17.06 -3.70 5.76
C ILE A 141 -17.07 -5.22 5.88
N VAL A 142 -16.58 -5.72 7.00
CA VAL A 142 -16.50 -7.14 7.28
C VAL A 142 -17.38 -7.45 8.49
N LYS A 143 -18.31 -8.38 8.33
CA LYS A 143 -19.12 -8.94 9.42
C LYS A 143 -18.58 -10.29 9.84
N ASP A 144 -18.20 -10.42 11.07
CA ASP A 144 -17.82 -11.69 11.68
C ASP A 144 -19.08 -12.54 12.01
N TYR A 145 -18.88 -13.84 12.19
CA TYR A 145 -19.96 -14.77 12.62
C TYR A 145 -20.66 -14.35 13.93
N SER A 146 -19.95 -13.58 14.77
CA SER A 146 -20.50 -12.97 16.00
C SER A 146 -21.31 -11.69 15.75
N GLN A 147 -21.64 -11.35 14.51
CA GLN A 147 -22.29 -10.10 14.07
C GLN A 147 -21.50 -8.81 14.40
N LYS A 148 -20.26 -8.94 14.84
CA LYS A 148 -19.39 -7.79 15.07
C LYS A 148 -18.89 -7.25 13.73
N THR A 149 -19.22 -6.00 13.44
CA THR A 149 -18.76 -5.32 12.24
C THR A 149 -17.35 -4.79 12.47
N SER A 150 -16.44 -5.11 11.55
CA SER A 150 -15.09 -4.57 11.51
C SER A 150 -14.84 -3.87 10.17
N LEU A 151 -13.99 -2.84 10.20
CA LEU A 151 -13.64 -2.04 9.03
C LEU A 151 -12.20 -2.32 8.64
N VAL A 152 -12.00 -2.87 7.44
CA VAL A 152 -10.65 -3.16 6.92
C VAL A 152 -10.29 -2.11 5.88
N THR A 153 -9.30 -1.28 6.18
CA THR A 153 -8.84 -0.21 5.31
C THR A 153 -7.88 -0.75 4.25
N LEU A 154 -8.17 -0.47 2.99
CA LEU A 154 -7.29 -0.75 1.85
C LEU A 154 -6.43 0.47 1.51
N PHE A 155 -5.25 0.26 0.91
CA PHE A 155 -4.33 1.31 0.46
C PHE A 155 -3.96 2.32 1.57
N LYS A 156 -3.83 1.85 2.80
CA LYS A 156 -3.54 2.67 3.99
C LYS A 156 -2.22 3.45 3.88
N ASN A 157 -1.22 2.88 3.22
CA ASN A 157 0.12 3.46 3.13
C ASN A 157 0.30 4.30 1.87
N THR A 158 -0.24 3.88 0.74
CA THR A 158 -0.11 4.60 -0.53
C THR A 158 -1.01 5.83 -0.60
N LYS A 159 -2.14 5.82 0.11
CA LYS A 159 -3.13 6.92 0.22
C LYS A 159 -3.41 7.59 -1.13
N PRO A 160 -3.95 6.87 -2.11
CA PRO A 160 -4.29 7.44 -3.41
C PRO A 160 -5.40 8.50 -3.27
N ARG A 161 -5.46 9.46 -4.20
CA ARG A 161 -6.53 10.46 -4.24
C ARG A 161 -7.87 9.84 -4.66
N LEU A 162 -8.97 10.55 -4.36
CA LEU A 162 -10.35 10.12 -4.60
C LEU A 162 -10.56 9.54 -6.00
N LYS A 163 -10.11 10.21 -7.07
CA LYS A 163 -10.26 9.71 -8.46
C LYS A 163 -9.70 8.31 -8.68
N CYS A 164 -8.59 7.98 -8.03
CA CYS A 164 -8.01 6.64 -8.12
C CYS A 164 -8.84 5.63 -7.33
N LEU A 165 -9.34 6.01 -6.15
CA LEU A 165 -10.19 5.16 -5.31
C LEU A 165 -11.56 4.90 -5.95
N GLU A 166 -12.14 5.88 -6.64
CA GLU A 166 -13.42 5.74 -7.36
C GLU A 166 -13.36 4.64 -8.43
N ILE A 167 -12.27 4.59 -9.21
CA ILE A 167 -12.08 3.56 -10.23
C ILE A 167 -12.05 2.16 -9.58
N ILE A 168 -11.30 2.03 -8.48
CA ILE A 168 -11.19 0.76 -7.75
C ILE A 168 -12.55 0.40 -7.13
N TYR A 169 -13.22 1.37 -6.51
CA TYR A 169 -14.53 1.20 -5.87
C TYR A 169 -15.57 0.71 -6.86
N GLN A 170 -15.71 1.36 -8.03
CA GLN A 170 -16.69 0.98 -9.05
C GLN A 170 -16.51 -0.46 -9.53
N GLU A 171 -15.27 -0.90 -9.73
CA GLU A 171 -15.01 -2.28 -10.15
C GLU A 171 -15.26 -3.29 -9.00
N MET A 172 -14.93 -2.90 -7.75
CA MET A 172 -15.24 -3.73 -6.58
C MET A 172 -16.74 -3.87 -6.37
N GLU A 173 -17.49 -2.76 -6.47
CA GLU A 173 -18.94 -2.73 -6.30
C GLU A 173 -19.65 -3.61 -7.34
N LYS A 174 -19.26 -3.55 -8.61
CA LYS A 174 -19.78 -4.43 -9.67
C LYS A 174 -19.64 -5.91 -9.32
N ILE A 175 -18.49 -6.29 -8.75
CA ILE A 175 -18.23 -7.68 -8.36
C ILE A 175 -19.11 -8.06 -7.15
N LEU A 176 -19.30 -7.15 -6.20
CA LEU A 176 -20.10 -7.39 -4.99
C LEU A 176 -21.62 -7.36 -5.27
N ASP A 177 -22.09 -6.55 -6.22
CA ASP A 177 -23.50 -6.52 -6.62
C ASP A 177 -23.97 -7.86 -7.21
N ASN A 178 -23.07 -8.56 -7.90
CA ASN A 178 -23.37 -9.92 -8.37
C ASN A 178 -23.58 -10.89 -7.19
N LYS A 179 -22.90 -10.68 -6.04
CA LYS A 179 -23.12 -11.45 -4.81
C LYS A 179 -24.55 -11.30 -4.28
N THR A 180 -25.06 -10.07 -4.26
CA THR A 180 -26.40 -9.79 -3.72
C THR A 180 -27.52 -10.31 -4.59
N LYS A 181 -27.31 -10.43 -5.90
CA LYS A 181 -28.28 -11.02 -6.82
C LYS A 181 -28.37 -12.54 -6.68
N ASP A 182 -27.22 -13.21 -6.56
CA ASP A 182 -27.17 -14.67 -6.42
C ASP A 182 -27.70 -15.14 -5.05
N SER A 183 -27.63 -14.30 -4.01
CA SER A 183 -28.17 -14.63 -2.68
C SER A 183 -29.70 -14.46 -2.57
N LYS A 184 -30.33 -13.85 -3.58
CA LYS A 184 -31.80 -13.64 -3.63
C LYS A 184 -32.51 -14.58 -4.60
N SER A 185 -31.78 -15.36 -5.35
CA SER A 185 -32.29 -16.43 -6.22
C SER A 185 -32.27 -17.77 -5.47
#